data_5d19f6798e943de3c3088300ceee49bb
#
_entry.id   5d19f6798e943de3c3088300ceee49bb
#
_cell.length_a   1.000
_cell.length_b   1.000
_cell.length_c   1.000
_cell.angle_alpha   90.00
_cell.angle_beta   90.00
_cell.angle_gamma   90.00
#
_symmetry.space_group_name_H-M   'P 1'
#
loop_
_entity.id
_entity.type
_entity.pdbx_description
1 polymer ?
#
loop_
_entity_poly.entity_id
_entity_poly.type
_entity_poly.pdbx_seq_one_letter_code
_entity_poly.pdbx_strand_id
1 'polypeptide(L)'
;MKTFRSALVILAVSIGSLIANSANAIDNSALGKPEFREHKATYGLVYRLPKDVTDILDNKIYPALRERLIALGLADEARTFNLQHVTVMHLHSADPTTPAKMLAALPKVPPVLNFTLKGFYNTEASKGAGAPWWFDLGIVKTGQGYTEMMSFNTVATAALTPLRDGPLPRCTGPVYANMSDAAKELTRTVGVSGVNVMKDGKETASHNPHNTLVYSMSKYDDRLQAAMKIVADDMNKILPDGINTQFKDVSIVEIGFMGNVLREFYRINLADGSAWDTTSGKAVKPGK
;
A
#
# COMPACT_ATOMS: atom_id res chain seq x y z
N MET A 1 43.93 36.68 -16.21
CA MET A 1 42.71 36.26 -15.51
C MET A 1 41.58 36.01 -16.51
N LYS A 2 41.55 34.87 -17.13
CA LYS A 2 40.42 34.35 -17.94
C LYS A 2 40.72 32.87 -18.13
N THR A 3 39.98 32.00 -17.45
CA THR A 3 39.71 30.57 -17.81
C THR A 3 39.34 29.80 -16.57
N PHE A 4 38.08 29.87 -16.18
CA PHE A 4 37.48 28.87 -15.30
C PHE A 4 35.92 28.98 -15.37
N ARG A 5 35.33 28.71 -16.55
CA ARG A 5 33.87 28.65 -16.68
C ARG A 5 33.32 27.58 -17.64
N SER A 6 34.17 26.66 -18.11
CA SER A 6 33.68 25.71 -19.14
C SER A 6 33.63 24.24 -18.73
N ALA A 7 33.98 23.88 -17.50
CA ALA A 7 34.04 22.46 -17.10
C ALA A 7 32.77 21.91 -16.40
N LEU A 8 31.83 22.77 -16.01
CA LEU A 8 30.66 22.32 -15.21
C LEU A 8 29.42 21.95 -16.03
N VAL A 9 29.39 22.32 -17.32
CA VAL A 9 28.23 22.08 -18.19
C VAL A 9 28.26 20.69 -18.84
N ILE A 10 29.44 20.08 -18.99
CA ILE A 10 29.59 18.82 -19.72
C ILE A 10 29.17 17.59 -18.85
N LEU A 11 29.27 17.70 -17.54
CA LEU A 11 28.93 16.57 -16.63
C LEU A 11 27.42 16.38 -16.44
N ALA A 12 26.62 17.44 -16.54
CA ALA A 12 25.18 17.38 -16.40
C ALA A 12 24.47 16.76 -17.62
N VAL A 13 25.03 16.94 -18.82
CA VAL A 13 24.45 16.41 -20.06
C VAL A 13 24.69 14.91 -20.21
N SER A 14 25.81 14.39 -19.71
CA SER A 14 26.13 12.95 -19.79
C SER A 14 25.29 12.08 -18.82
N ILE A 15 24.88 12.62 -17.69
CA ILE A 15 24.00 11.90 -16.74
C ILE A 15 22.57 11.85 -17.27
N GLY A 16 22.08 12.93 -17.87
CA GLY A 16 20.76 12.98 -18.48
C GLY A 16 20.60 12.00 -19.67
N SER A 17 21.62 11.83 -20.47
CA SER A 17 21.58 10.92 -21.63
C SER A 17 21.62 9.43 -21.25
N LEU A 18 22.25 9.08 -20.14
CA LEU A 18 22.28 7.71 -19.61
C LEU A 18 20.94 7.29 -18.96
N ILE A 19 20.23 8.25 -18.38
CA ILE A 19 18.91 8.00 -17.78
C ILE A 19 17.83 7.88 -18.85
N ALA A 20 17.89 8.69 -19.91
CA ALA A 20 16.91 8.64 -21.00
C ALA A 20 16.92 7.32 -21.79
N ASN A 21 18.07 6.68 -21.94
CA ASN A 21 18.17 5.37 -22.62
C ASN A 21 17.67 4.20 -21.77
N SER A 22 17.42 4.38 -20.48
CA SER A 22 16.84 3.34 -19.62
C SER A 22 15.35 3.45 -19.44
N ALA A 23 14.76 4.59 -19.78
CA ALA A 23 13.30 4.77 -19.76
C ALA A 23 12.59 3.81 -20.71
N ASN A 24 13.24 3.34 -21.76
CA ASN A 24 12.71 2.34 -22.70
C ASN A 24 12.76 0.88 -22.18
N ALA A 25 13.24 0.65 -20.97
CA ALA A 25 13.40 -0.69 -20.42
C ALA A 25 12.35 -1.07 -19.37
N ILE A 26 11.36 -0.19 -19.11
CA ILE A 26 10.27 -0.49 -18.18
C ILE A 26 9.24 -1.31 -18.91
N ASP A 27 9.12 -2.57 -18.54
CA ASP A 27 8.13 -3.48 -19.10
C ASP A 27 6.79 -3.32 -18.38
N ASN A 28 5.95 -2.45 -18.91
CA ASN A 28 4.57 -2.27 -18.50
C ASN A 28 3.60 -3.16 -19.29
N SER A 29 4.10 -4.11 -20.05
CA SER A 29 3.28 -4.97 -20.95
C SER A 29 2.22 -5.78 -20.20
N ALA A 30 2.42 -5.99 -18.90
CA ALA A 30 1.49 -6.70 -18.04
C ALA A 30 0.28 -5.84 -17.60
N LEU A 31 0.41 -4.52 -17.59
CA LEU A 31 -0.68 -3.64 -17.14
C LEU A 31 -1.89 -3.77 -18.06
N GLY A 32 -3.05 -3.99 -17.46
CA GLY A 32 -4.31 -4.13 -18.19
C GLY A 32 -4.57 -5.46 -18.88
N LYS A 33 -3.61 -6.41 -18.84
CA LYS A 33 -3.85 -7.76 -19.32
C LYS A 33 -4.85 -8.51 -18.44
N PRO A 34 -5.72 -9.37 -19.03
CA PRO A 34 -6.73 -10.12 -18.28
C PRO A 34 -6.17 -10.92 -17.10
N GLU A 35 -5.00 -11.52 -17.25
CA GLU A 35 -4.33 -12.32 -16.22
C GLU A 35 -3.86 -11.52 -15.00
N PHE A 36 -3.80 -10.20 -15.10
CA PHE A 36 -3.50 -9.30 -13.98
C PHE A 36 -4.74 -8.67 -13.35
N ARG A 37 -5.92 -8.98 -13.89
CA ARG A 37 -7.18 -8.55 -13.29
C ARG A 37 -7.53 -9.44 -12.12
N GLU A 38 -8.16 -8.84 -11.14
CA GLU A 38 -8.75 -9.61 -10.05
C GLU A 38 -9.92 -10.44 -10.57
N HIS A 39 -9.94 -11.72 -10.25
CA HIS A 39 -11.06 -12.60 -10.61
C HIS A 39 -12.27 -12.36 -9.75
N LYS A 40 -12.07 -11.84 -8.55
CA LYS A 40 -13.09 -11.56 -7.56
C LYS A 40 -12.78 -10.23 -6.89
N ALA A 41 -13.78 -9.64 -6.26
CA ALA A 41 -13.57 -8.41 -5.53
C ALA A 41 -12.61 -8.64 -4.35
N THR A 42 -11.72 -7.69 -4.14
CA THR A 42 -10.92 -7.58 -2.94
C THR A 42 -11.56 -6.55 -2.03
N TYR A 43 -11.97 -6.99 -0.86
CA TYR A 43 -12.48 -6.09 0.17
C TYR A 43 -11.40 -5.85 1.22
N GLY A 44 -11.26 -4.61 1.65
CA GLY A 44 -10.28 -4.19 2.64
C GLY A 44 -10.94 -3.59 3.88
N LEU A 45 -10.31 -3.83 5.02
CA LEU A 45 -10.47 -3.02 6.20
C LEU A 45 -9.23 -2.13 6.29
N VAL A 46 -9.41 -0.80 6.31
CA VAL A 46 -8.31 0.15 6.19
C VAL A 46 -8.48 1.33 7.15
N TYR A 47 -7.38 1.82 7.72
CA TYR A 47 -7.35 3.13 8.35
C TYR A 47 -7.22 4.21 7.27
N ARG A 48 -8.07 5.20 7.29
CA ARG A 48 -7.96 6.35 6.40
C ARG A 48 -6.88 7.28 6.89
N LEU A 49 -6.06 7.78 5.99
CA LEU A 49 -5.17 8.90 6.33
C LEU A 49 -6.01 10.15 6.60
N PRO A 50 -5.78 10.84 7.70
CA PRO A 50 -6.46 12.08 7.99
C PRO A 50 -5.98 13.22 7.08
N LYS A 51 -6.78 14.28 7.01
CA LYS A 51 -6.56 15.38 6.07
C LYS A 51 -5.22 16.09 6.25
N ASP A 52 -4.75 16.25 7.48
CA ASP A 52 -3.44 16.84 7.78
C ASP A 52 -2.29 16.04 7.16
N VAL A 53 -2.40 14.72 7.14
CA VAL A 53 -1.42 13.84 6.47
C VAL A 53 -1.54 13.96 4.96
N THR A 54 -2.75 13.81 4.41
CA THR A 54 -2.95 13.88 2.95
C THR A 54 -2.53 15.23 2.39
N ASP A 55 -2.76 16.33 3.10
CA ASP A 55 -2.30 17.67 2.70
C ASP A 55 -0.76 17.74 2.61
N ILE A 56 -0.04 17.13 3.55
CA ILE A 56 1.43 17.06 3.48
C ILE A 56 1.88 16.21 2.29
N LEU A 57 1.24 15.05 2.09
CA LEU A 57 1.57 14.19 0.97
C LEU A 57 1.30 14.87 -0.36
N ASP A 58 0.13 15.45 -0.55
CA ASP A 58 -0.31 16.07 -1.81
C ASP A 58 0.50 17.33 -2.16
N ASN A 59 0.83 18.15 -1.17
CA ASN A 59 1.50 19.43 -1.40
C ASN A 59 3.03 19.35 -1.34
N LYS A 60 3.60 18.33 -0.71
CA LYS A 60 5.05 18.26 -0.50
C LYS A 60 5.68 17.00 -1.05
N ILE A 61 5.11 15.83 -0.79
CA ILE A 61 5.73 14.56 -1.13
C ILE A 61 5.44 14.14 -2.57
N TYR A 62 4.18 14.11 -2.99
CA TYR A 62 3.83 13.68 -4.35
C TYR A 62 4.44 14.54 -5.45
N PRO A 63 4.52 15.87 -5.36
CA PRO A 63 5.20 16.66 -6.39
C PRO A 63 6.68 16.27 -6.53
N ALA A 64 7.39 16.13 -5.42
CA ALA A 64 8.82 15.76 -5.42
C ALA A 64 9.01 14.31 -5.88
N LEU A 65 8.16 13.38 -5.45
CA LEU A 65 8.21 11.98 -5.86
C LEU A 65 7.92 11.84 -7.36
N ARG A 66 6.88 12.52 -7.86
CA ARG A 66 6.51 12.52 -9.27
C ARG A 66 7.63 12.99 -10.19
N GLU A 67 8.29 14.07 -9.83
CA GLU A 67 9.44 14.59 -10.60
C GLU A 67 10.51 13.52 -10.77
N ARG A 68 10.86 12.80 -9.71
CA ARG A 68 11.85 11.73 -9.74
C ARG A 68 11.41 10.52 -10.53
N LEU A 69 10.15 10.12 -10.39
CA LEU A 69 9.60 8.99 -11.15
C LEU A 69 9.56 9.30 -12.65
N ILE A 70 9.20 10.51 -13.05
CA ILE A 70 9.25 10.95 -14.46
C ILE A 70 10.69 10.88 -15.00
N ALA A 71 11.67 11.33 -14.22
CA ALA A 71 13.08 11.24 -14.60
C ALA A 71 13.58 9.79 -14.75
N LEU A 72 12.94 8.82 -14.12
CA LEU A 72 13.20 7.39 -14.26
C LEU A 72 12.35 6.73 -15.37
N GLY A 73 11.49 7.46 -16.07
CA GLY A 73 10.58 6.93 -17.06
C GLY A 73 9.34 6.23 -16.47
N LEU A 74 9.04 6.47 -15.19
CA LEU A 74 7.92 5.90 -14.44
C LEU A 74 6.75 6.90 -14.33
N ALA A 75 6.45 7.61 -15.40
CA ALA A 75 5.42 8.66 -15.38
C ALA A 75 4.02 8.12 -15.06
N ASP A 76 3.71 6.90 -15.51
CA ASP A 76 2.40 6.27 -15.31
C ASP A 76 2.18 5.84 -13.86
N GLU A 77 3.23 5.58 -13.11
CA GLU A 77 3.19 5.24 -11.70
C GLU A 77 3.18 6.47 -10.78
N ALA A 78 3.48 7.65 -11.33
CA ALA A 78 3.52 8.92 -10.59
C ALA A 78 2.13 9.52 -10.37
N ARG A 79 1.19 8.73 -9.85
CA ARG A 79 -0.20 9.13 -9.62
C ARG A 79 -0.62 8.96 -8.17
N THR A 80 -1.56 9.79 -7.75
CA THR A 80 -2.15 9.72 -6.41
C THR A 80 -3.20 8.63 -6.35
N PHE A 81 -3.22 7.87 -5.26
CA PHE A 81 -4.30 6.94 -4.98
C PHE A 81 -5.59 7.68 -4.58
N ASN A 82 -6.75 7.12 -4.95
CA ASN A 82 -8.06 7.74 -4.68
C ASN A 82 -8.33 7.94 -3.19
N LEU A 83 -7.94 6.98 -2.36
CA LEU A 83 -8.06 7.07 -0.91
C LEU A 83 -6.77 6.55 -0.30
N GLN A 84 -6.01 7.45 0.26
CA GLN A 84 -4.79 7.09 0.96
C GLN A 84 -5.13 6.43 2.29
N HIS A 85 -4.47 5.31 2.58
CA HIS A 85 -4.83 4.48 3.71
C HIS A 85 -3.67 3.64 4.22
N VAL A 86 -3.84 3.12 5.41
CA VAL A 86 -3.03 2.04 5.96
C VAL A 86 -3.91 0.80 6.09
N THR A 87 -3.50 -0.29 5.48
CA THR A 87 -4.27 -1.53 5.50
C THR A 87 -4.28 -2.18 6.87
N VAL A 88 -5.47 -2.58 7.33
CA VAL A 88 -5.63 -3.54 8.43
C VAL A 88 -5.54 -4.96 7.88
N MET A 89 -6.40 -5.28 6.90
CA MET A 89 -6.41 -6.56 6.21
C MET A 89 -7.14 -6.48 4.88
N HIS A 90 -6.89 -7.45 4.00
CA HIS A 90 -7.66 -7.67 2.77
C HIS A 90 -8.24 -9.08 2.75
N LEU A 91 -9.40 -9.25 2.13
CA LEU A 91 -9.95 -10.56 1.81
C LEU A 91 -10.54 -10.59 0.40
N HIS A 92 -10.56 -11.75 -0.21
CA HIS A 92 -11.14 -11.97 -1.53
C HIS A 92 -12.50 -12.66 -1.40
N SER A 93 -13.51 -12.12 -2.08
CA SER A 93 -14.83 -12.71 -2.10
C SER A 93 -15.56 -12.39 -3.40
N ALA A 94 -16.28 -13.35 -3.97
CA ALA A 94 -17.20 -13.14 -5.08
C ALA A 94 -18.58 -12.67 -4.61
N ASP A 95 -18.85 -12.76 -3.32
CA ASP A 95 -20.13 -12.36 -2.74
C ASP A 95 -20.19 -10.83 -2.58
N PRO A 96 -21.06 -10.14 -3.32
CA PRO A 96 -21.21 -8.69 -3.25
C PRO A 96 -21.77 -8.20 -1.90
N THR A 97 -22.29 -9.10 -1.06
CA THR A 97 -22.76 -8.76 0.28
C THR A 97 -21.65 -8.81 1.33
N THR A 98 -20.44 -9.18 0.95
CA THR A 98 -19.29 -9.29 1.86
C THR A 98 -19.02 -8.00 2.65
N PRO A 99 -19.10 -6.78 2.11
CA PRO A 99 -18.92 -5.57 2.91
C PRO A 99 -19.91 -5.46 4.08
N ALA A 100 -21.17 -5.79 3.87
CA ALA A 100 -22.18 -5.80 4.92
C ALA A 100 -21.92 -6.89 5.97
N LYS A 101 -21.44 -8.06 5.52
CA LYS A 101 -21.03 -9.15 6.43
C LYS A 101 -19.79 -8.77 7.23
N MET A 102 -18.83 -8.06 6.61
CA MET A 102 -17.66 -7.53 7.32
C MET A 102 -18.10 -6.54 8.42
N LEU A 103 -19.03 -5.63 8.10
CA LEU A 103 -19.56 -4.71 9.10
C LEU A 103 -20.24 -5.44 10.26
N ALA A 104 -21.05 -6.46 9.95
CA ALA A 104 -21.75 -7.27 10.95
C ALA A 104 -20.81 -8.14 11.81
N ALA A 105 -19.69 -8.58 11.26
CA ALA A 105 -18.69 -9.40 11.94
C ALA A 105 -17.52 -8.58 12.52
N LEU A 106 -17.55 -7.26 12.34
CA LEU A 106 -16.45 -6.39 12.79
C LEU A 106 -16.29 -6.47 14.31
N PRO A 107 -15.10 -6.82 14.81
CA PRO A 107 -14.84 -6.78 16.23
C PRO A 107 -14.82 -5.33 16.74
N LYS A 108 -14.85 -5.16 18.06
CA LYS A 108 -14.69 -3.84 18.67
C LYS A 108 -13.47 -3.14 18.10
N VAL A 109 -13.69 -1.94 17.54
CA VAL A 109 -12.59 -1.13 16.99
C VAL A 109 -11.68 -0.61 18.10
N PRO A 110 -10.39 -0.36 17.81
CA PRO A 110 -9.47 0.25 18.76
C PRO A 110 -9.89 1.69 19.07
N PRO A 111 -9.34 2.32 20.12
CA PRO A 111 -9.52 3.75 20.34
C PRO A 111 -8.86 4.56 19.21
N VAL A 112 -9.03 5.87 19.22
CA VAL A 112 -8.26 6.78 18.35
C VAL A 112 -6.77 6.50 18.51
N LEU A 113 -6.09 6.25 17.40
CA LEU A 113 -4.71 5.78 17.39
C LEU A 113 -3.75 6.92 17.07
N ASN A 114 -2.75 7.12 17.93
CA ASN A 114 -1.69 8.10 17.71
C ASN A 114 -0.49 7.42 17.03
N PHE A 115 0.01 8.01 15.94
CA PHE A 115 1.12 7.48 15.17
C PHE A 115 2.11 8.54 14.73
N THR A 116 3.29 8.04 14.35
CA THR A 116 4.21 8.76 13.47
C THR A 116 4.36 7.96 12.18
N LEU A 117 3.98 8.57 11.07
CA LEU A 117 4.32 8.06 9.74
C LEU A 117 5.73 8.52 9.42
N LYS A 118 6.65 7.56 9.19
CA LYS A 118 8.07 7.88 8.98
C LYS A 118 8.78 6.79 8.21
N GLY A 119 9.69 7.21 7.35
CA GLY A 119 10.55 6.33 6.59
C GLY A 119 9.93 5.95 5.26
N PHE A 120 10.53 6.45 4.18
CA PHE A 120 10.18 6.04 2.83
C PHE A 120 11.09 4.87 2.41
N TYR A 121 10.49 3.86 1.79
CA TYR A 121 11.22 2.67 1.35
C TYR A 121 10.48 1.95 0.22
N ASN A 122 11.21 1.11 -0.49
CA ASN A 122 10.65 0.22 -1.50
C ASN A 122 10.40 -1.17 -0.94
N THR A 123 9.34 -1.78 -1.43
CA THR A 123 9.03 -3.18 -1.20
C THR A 123 8.81 -3.87 -2.53
N GLU A 124 9.33 -5.09 -2.68
CA GLU A 124 9.10 -5.96 -3.82
C GLU A 124 8.48 -7.28 -3.37
N ALA A 125 7.49 -7.79 -4.10
CA ALA A 125 6.86 -9.07 -3.79
C ALA A 125 7.76 -10.24 -4.18
N SER A 126 8.44 -10.13 -5.32
CA SER A 126 9.45 -11.09 -5.77
C SER A 126 10.31 -10.44 -6.83
N LYS A 127 11.50 -11.01 -7.06
CA LYS A 127 12.38 -10.57 -8.16
C LYS A 127 11.91 -11.18 -9.48
N GLY A 128 11.80 -10.36 -10.52
CA GLY A 128 11.52 -10.83 -11.85
C GLY A 128 10.51 -9.98 -12.63
N ALA A 129 10.42 -10.21 -13.92
CA ALA A 129 9.44 -9.57 -14.78
C ALA A 129 8.02 -9.96 -14.36
N GLY A 130 7.13 -9.00 -14.26
CA GLY A 130 5.75 -9.20 -13.86
C GLY A 130 5.51 -9.34 -12.36
N ALA A 131 6.55 -9.22 -11.52
CA ALA A 131 6.39 -9.12 -10.09
C ALA A 131 6.11 -7.66 -9.68
N PRO A 132 5.14 -7.41 -8.80
CA PRO A 132 4.85 -6.07 -8.34
C PRO A 132 5.94 -5.57 -7.39
N TRP A 133 6.15 -4.26 -7.41
CA TRP A 133 6.88 -3.53 -6.40
C TRP A 133 6.10 -2.27 -6.02
N TRP A 134 6.38 -1.74 -4.85
CA TRP A 134 5.72 -0.54 -4.38
C TRP A 134 6.64 0.32 -3.51
N PHE A 135 6.31 1.60 -3.46
CA PHE A 135 7.01 2.59 -2.67
C PHE A 135 6.11 3.10 -1.57
N ASP A 136 6.59 2.99 -0.35
CA ASP A 136 5.80 3.13 0.85
C ASP A 136 6.30 4.23 1.77
N LEU A 137 5.36 4.83 2.49
CA LEU A 137 5.62 5.56 3.73
C LEU A 137 5.28 4.66 4.92
N GLY A 138 6.28 4.36 5.71
CA GLY A 138 6.17 3.47 6.87
C GLY A 138 5.50 4.12 8.08
N ILE A 139 5.28 3.30 9.09
CA ILE A 139 4.82 3.68 10.43
C ILE A 139 5.90 3.37 11.44
N VAL A 140 6.11 4.24 12.40
CA VAL A 140 7.01 3.97 13.54
C VAL A 140 6.43 2.81 14.36
N LYS A 141 7.21 1.70 14.45
CA LYS A 141 6.78 0.42 15.02
C LYS A 141 6.94 0.35 16.53
N THR A 142 6.63 1.44 17.23
CA THR A 142 6.72 1.52 18.68
C THR A 142 5.58 2.34 19.25
N GLY A 143 5.35 2.22 20.56
CA GLY A 143 4.32 2.98 21.27
C GLY A 143 2.96 2.28 21.30
N GLN A 144 2.08 2.85 22.10
CA GLN A 144 0.75 2.28 22.36
C GLN A 144 -0.10 2.18 21.09
N GLY A 145 -0.12 3.23 20.26
CA GLY A 145 -0.91 3.24 19.03
C GLY A 145 -0.52 2.11 18.08
N TYR A 146 0.78 1.83 17.93
CA TYR A 146 1.24 0.68 17.12
C TYR A 146 0.81 -0.66 17.74
N THR A 147 0.93 -0.82 19.04
CA THR A 147 0.49 -2.05 19.74
C THR A 147 -1.01 -2.29 19.56
N GLU A 148 -1.83 -1.26 19.71
CA GLU A 148 -3.27 -1.34 19.51
C GLU A 148 -3.65 -1.64 18.06
N MET A 149 -2.95 -1.03 17.09
CA MET A 149 -3.12 -1.33 15.67
C MET A 149 -2.84 -2.80 15.36
N MET A 150 -1.74 -3.35 15.86
CA MET A 150 -1.37 -4.74 15.63
C MET A 150 -2.33 -5.71 16.32
N SER A 151 -2.79 -5.39 17.52
CA SER A 151 -3.82 -6.16 18.21
C SER A 151 -5.13 -6.17 17.44
N PHE A 152 -5.56 -5.02 16.91
CA PHE A 152 -6.75 -4.95 16.09
C PHE A 152 -6.60 -5.70 14.76
N ASN A 153 -5.44 -5.63 14.11
CA ASN A 153 -5.16 -6.46 12.93
C ASN A 153 -5.39 -7.95 13.23
N THR A 154 -4.89 -8.45 14.36
CA THR A 154 -5.05 -9.85 14.76
C THR A 154 -6.52 -10.23 14.95
N VAL A 155 -7.27 -9.47 15.74
CA VAL A 155 -8.67 -9.81 16.03
C VAL A 155 -9.59 -9.60 14.83
N ALA A 156 -9.34 -8.56 14.03
CA ALA A 156 -10.11 -8.31 12.79
C ALA A 156 -9.85 -9.41 11.76
N THR A 157 -8.61 -9.83 11.59
CA THR A 157 -8.26 -10.93 10.69
C THR A 157 -8.95 -12.22 11.12
N ALA A 158 -8.90 -12.57 12.41
CA ALA A 158 -9.58 -13.77 12.91
C ALA A 158 -11.10 -13.72 12.67
N ALA A 159 -11.74 -12.58 12.90
CA ALA A 159 -13.17 -12.41 12.72
C ALA A 159 -13.63 -12.41 11.26
N LEU A 160 -12.83 -11.82 10.36
CA LEU A 160 -13.24 -11.59 8.98
C LEU A 160 -12.74 -12.65 7.98
N THR A 161 -11.70 -13.40 8.30
CA THR A 161 -11.17 -14.48 7.44
C THR A 161 -12.24 -15.51 7.02
N PRO A 162 -13.21 -15.91 7.86
CA PRO A 162 -14.28 -16.82 7.45
C PRO A 162 -15.16 -16.31 6.31
N LEU A 163 -15.16 -15.01 6.03
CA LEU A 163 -15.96 -14.40 4.97
C LEU A 163 -15.32 -14.53 3.58
N ARG A 164 -14.05 -14.99 3.50
CA ARG A 164 -13.42 -15.24 2.22
C ARG A 164 -14.07 -16.42 1.51
N ASP A 165 -14.09 -16.40 0.20
CA ASP A 165 -14.60 -17.50 -0.61
C ASP A 165 -13.49 -18.39 -1.17
N GLY A 166 -12.63 -18.86 -0.30
CA GLY A 166 -11.57 -19.79 -0.62
C GLY A 166 -10.21 -19.16 -0.90
N PRO A 167 -9.20 -19.98 -1.12
CA PRO A 167 -7.83 -19.58 -1.32
C PRO A 167 -7.62 -19.06 -2.75
N LEU A 168 -7.87 -17.78 -2.94
CA LEU A 168 -7.66 -17.13 -4.22
C LEU A 168 -6.57 -16.10 -4.13
N PRO A 169 -5.60 -16.13 -5.02
CA PRO A 169 -4.65 -15.04 -5.12
C PRO A 169 -5.39 -13.76 -5.50
N ARG A 170 -4.90 -12.65 -4.99
CA ARG A 170 -5.39 -11.31 -5.35
C ARG A 170 -5.28 -11.06 -6.86
N CYS A 171 -4.29 -11.65 -7.49
CA CYS A 171 -4.05 -11.64 -8.92
C CYS A 171 -3.56 -13.01 -9.38
N THR A 172 -3.63 -13.26 -10.67
CA THR A 172 -3.19 -14.50 -11.32
C THR A 172 -2.03 -14.21 -12.27
N GLY A 173 -1.69 -15.20 -13.08
CA GLY A 173 -0.68 -15.07 -14.10
C GLY A 173 0.72 -14.86 -13.54
N PRO A 174 1.55 -14.02 -14.17
CA PRO A 174 2.95 -13.86 -13.79
C PRO A 174 3.17 -13.42 -12.35
N VAL A 175 2.30 -12.57 -11.81
CA VAL A 175 2.42 -12.11 -10.42
C VAL A 175 2.30 -13.27 -9.44
N TYR A 176 1.27 -14.11 -9.59
CA TYR A 176 1.09 -15.27 -8.74
C TYR A 176 2.19 -16.32 -9.00
N ALA A 177 2.55 -16.56 -10.25
CA ALA A 177 3.60 -17.52 -10.62
C ALA A 177 4.95 -17.16 -9.97
N ASN A 178 5.26 -15.88 -9.86
CA ASN A 178 6.51 -15.36 -9.29
C ASN A 178 6.49 -15.20 -7.77
N MET A 179 5.37 -15.43 -7.09
CA MET A 179 5.34 -15.45 -5.64
C MET A 179 6.19 -16.61 -5.09
N SER A 180 6.79 -16.39 -3.92
CA SER A 180 7.43 -17.48 -3.17
C SER A 180 6.41 -18.56 -2.78
N ASP A 181 6.85 -19.78 -2.58
CA ASP A 181 5.96 -20.87 -2.15
C ASP A 181 5.27 -20.57 -0.83
N ALA A 182 5.97 -19.90 0.10
CA ALA A 182 5.39 -19.45 1.36
C ALA A 182 4.27 -18.40 1.13
N ALA A 183 4.45 -17.45 0.21
CA ALA A 183 3.45 -16.47 -0.13
C ALA A 183 2.24 -17.09 -0.85
N LYS A 184 2.47 -18.05 -1.75
CA LYS A 184 1.41 -18.84 -2.39
C LYS A 184 0.61 -19.64 -1.38
N GLU A 185 1.30 -20.30 -0.45
CA GLU A 185 0.65 -21.09 0.60
C GLU A 185 -0.16 -20.20 1.55
N LEU A 186 0.36 -19.04 1.94
CA LEU A 186 -0.36 -18.08 2.75
C LEU A 186 -1.63 -17.61 2.02
N THR A 187 -1.52 -17.25 0.73
CA THR A 187 -2.67 -16.86 -0.09
C THR A 187 -3.67 -18.00 -0.21
N ARG A 188 -3.19 -19.23 -0.40
CA ARG A 188 -4.04 -20.41 -0.52
C ARG A 188 -4.76 -20.77 0.76
N THR A 189 -4.10 -20.68 1.91
CA THR A 189 -4.66 -21.12 3.21
C THR A 189 -5.45 -20.05 3.91
N VAL A 190 -4.98 -18.81 3.87
CA VAL A 190 -5.61 -17.68 4.57
C VAL A 190 -6.53 -16.90 3.62
N GLY A 191 -6.14 -16.72 2.36
CA GLY A 191 -6.89 -15.92 1.38
C GLY A 191 -6.97 -14.43 1.74
N VAL A 192 -6.04 -13.98 2.60
CA VAL A 192 -5.98 -12.63 3.17
C VAL A 192 -4.54 -12.16 3.15
N SER A 193 -4.31 -10.88 2.96
CA SER A 193 -2.98 -10.29 3.09
C SER A 193 -2.82 -9.58 4.44
N GLY A 194 -1.58 -9.44 4.90
CA GLY A 194 -1.30 -8.70 6.12
C GLY A 194 -1.63 -9.45 7.41
N VAL A 195 -1.58 -10.76 7.41
CA VAL A 195 -1.88 -11.57 8.60
C VAL A 195 -0.62 -12.07 9.28
N ASN A 196 -0.73 -12.32 10.58
CA ASN A 196 0.28 -13.06 11.29
C ASN A 196 0.17 -14.56 10.97
N VAL A 197 1.30 -15.21 10.83
CA VAL A 197 1.38 -16.65 10.52
C VAL A 197 2.14 -17.38 11.62
N MET A 198 1.71 -18.60 11.88
CA MET A 198 2.47 -19.52 12.74
C MET A 198 3.60 -20.14 11.93
N LYS A 199 4.84 -19.93 12.36
CA LYS A 199 6.01 -20.57 11.80
C LYS A 199 6.80 -21.23 12.93
N ASP A 200 7.05 -22.54 12.80
CA ASP A 200 7.81 -23.32 13.80
C ASP A 200 7.24 -23.15 15.23
N GLY A 201 5.91 -23.13 15.37
CA GLY A 201 5.22 -22.98 16.66
C GLY A 201 5.26 -21.56 17.25
N LYS A 202 5.78 -20.59 16.52
CA LYS A 202 5.82 -19.16 16.92
C LYS A 202 4.99 -18.31 15.98
N GLU A 203 4.21 -17.40 16.55
CA GLU A 203 3.54 -16.39 15.76
C GLU A 203 4.58 -15.43 15.15
N THR A 204 4.57 -15.34 13.83
CA THR A 204 5.42 -14.43 13.09
C THR A 204 4.56 -13.32 12.51
N ALA A 205 4.81 -12.10 12.94
CA ALA A 205 4.13 -10.94 12.38
C ALA A 205 4.53 -10.79 10.90
N SER A 206 3.58 -11.01 10.01
CA SER A 206 3.73 -10.73 8.58
C SER A 206 3.13 -9.38 8.20
N HIS A 207 2.31 -8.80 9.08
CA HIS A 207 1.70 -7.50 8.86
C HIS A 207 2.73 -6.39 9.04
N ASN A 208 2.91 -5.60 7.98
CA ASN A 208 3.75 -4.42 7.96
C ASN A 208 2.89 -3.22 7.57
N PRO A 209 2.25 -2.52 8.53
CA PRO A 209 1.40 -1.40 8.21
C PRO A 209 2.19 -0.26 7.57
N HIS A 210 1.69 0.24 6.44
CA HIS A 210 2.30 1.30 5.65
C HIS A 210 1.25 2.00 4.80
N ASN A 211 1.60 3.17 4.27
CA ASN A 211 0.85 3.82 3.21
C ASN A 211 1.61 3.69 1.89
N THR A 212 1.00 3.08 0.90
CA THR A 212 1.59 2.95 -0.44
C THR A 212 1.39 4.24 -1.24
N LEU A 213 2.49 4.75 -1.78
CA LEU A 213 2.54 5.96 -2.61
C LEU A 213 2.66 5.63 -4.10
N VAL A 214 3.30 4.52 -4.42
CA VAL A 214 3.49 4.03 -5.79
C VAL A 214 3.31 2.54 -5.80
N TYR A 215 2.64 2.04 -6.81
CA TYR A 215 2.54 0.61 -7.13
C TYR A 215 2.85 0.41 -8.60
N SER A 216 3.77 -0.46 -8.92
CA SER A 216 4.20 -0.70 -10.30
C SER A 216 4.39 -2.18 -10.60
N MET A 217 4.16 -2.53 -11.87
CA MET A 217 4.46 -3.83 -12.47
C MET A 217 5.67 -3.79 -13.38
N SER A 218 6.35 -2.64 -13.48
CA SER A 218 7.57 -2.51 -14.25
C SER A 218 8.67 -3.41 -13.68
N LYS A 219 9.59 -3.85 -14.54
CA LYS A 219 10.67 -4.73 -14.13
C LYS A 219 11.55 -4.06 -13.07
N TYR A 220 11.61 -4.68 -11.90
CA TYR A 220 12.42 -4.21 -10.77
C TYR A 220 13.79 -4.90 -10.81
N ASP A 221 14.71 -4.37 -11.62
CA ASP A 221 16.06 -4.83 -11.71
C ASP A 221 17.01 -4.04 -10.76
N ASP A 222 18.27 -4.46 -10.68
CA ASP A 222 19.26 -3.85 -9.78
C ASP A 222 19.44 -2.34 -10.03
N ARG A 223 19.26 -1.90 -11.29
CA ARG A 223 19.37 -0.49 -11.68
C ARG A 223 18.19 0.31 -11.13
N LEU A 224 16.97 -0.18 -11.31
CA LEU A 224 15.78 0.47 -10.76
C LEU A 224 15.83 0.44 -9.24
N GLN A 225 16.26 -0.67 -8.63
CA GLN A 225 16.44 -0.78 -7.19
C GLN A 225 17.38 0.29 -6.65
N ALA A 226 18.55 0.48 -7.29
CA ALA A 226 19.52 1.51 -6.91
C ALA A 226 18.92 2.93 -7.04
N ALA A 227 18.21 3.19 -8.14
CA ALA A 227 17.57 4.48 -8.36
C ALA A 227 16.48 4.76 -7.32
N MET A 228 15.62 3.79 -7.03
CA MET A 228 14.54 3.95 -6.06
C MET A 228 15.06 4.07 -4.62
N LYS A 229 16.25 3.52 -4.33
CA LYS A 229 16.90 3.79 -3.05
C LYS A 229 17.26 5.28 -2.91
N ILE A 230 17.77 5.90 -3.97
CA ILE A 230 18.08 7.34 -4.00
C ILE A 230 16.79 8.15 -3.82
N VAL A 231 15.70 7.74 -4.49
CA VAL A 231 14.38 8.38 -4.32
C VAL A 231 13.93 8.29 -2.86
N ALA A 232 14.07 7.13 -2.21
CA ALA A 232 13.71 6.97 -0.80
C ALA A 232 14.55 7.88 0.10
N ASP A 233 15.87 7.92 -0.12
CA ASP A 233 16.80 8.77 0.65
C ASP A 233 16.43 10.27 0.49
N ASP A 234 16.03 10.70 -0.70
CA ASP A 234 15.59 12.07 -0.96
C ASP A 234 14.25 12.39 -0.28
N MET A 235 13.27 11.49 -0.35
CA MET A 235 12.00 11.69 0.36
C MET A 235 12.20 11.73 1.87
N ASN A 236 13.08 10.91 2.41
CA ASN A 236 13.44 10.92 3.83
C ASN A 236 14.12 12.24 4.26
N LYS A 237 14.87 12.91 3.37
CA LYS A 237 15.41 14.26 3.63
C LYS A 237 14.32 15.33 3.63
N ILE A 238 13.28 15.16 2.79
CA ILE A 238 12.16 16.12 2.74
C ILE A 238 11.30 16.01 4.01
N LEU A 239 11.20 14.82 4.61
CA LEU A 239 10.37 14.53 5.77
C LEU A 239 11.17 13.80 6.87
N PRO A 240 12.21 14.43 7.43
CA PRO A 240 13.16 13.77 8.34
C PRO A 240 12.52 13.34 9.67
N ASP A 241 11.55 14.10 10.15
CA ASP A 241 10.87 13.85 11.43
C ASP A 241 9.60 13.00 11.28
N GLY A 242 9.17 12.76 10.03
CA GLY A 242 7.91 12.09 9.76
C GLY A 242 6.69 13.00 10.00
N ILE A 243 5.52 12.39 10.11
CA ILE A 243 4.24 13.07 10.35
C ILE A 243 3.59 12.46 11.59
N ASN A 244 3.46 13.24 12.66
CA ASN A 244 2.67 12.84 13.82
C ASN A 244 1.20 13.08 13.53
N THR A 245 0.37 12.06 13.71
CA THR A 245 -1.05 12.11 13.36
C THR A 245 -1.90 11.18 14.22
N GLN A 246 -3.23 11.27 14.03
CA GLN A 246 -4.20 10.41 14.68
C GLN A 246 -5.08 9.75 13.64
N PHE A 247 -5.18 8.42 13.67
CA PHE A 247 -6.22 7.73 12.93
C PHE A 247 -7.50 7.73 13.75
N LYS A 248 -8.56 8.28 13.15
CA LYS A 248 -9.86 8.48 13.79
C LYS A 248 -10.94 7.58 13.21
N ASP A 249 -10.68 7.01 12.03
CA ASP A 249 -11.65 6.21 11.31
C ASP A 249 -11.01 4.96 10.72
N VAL A 250 -11.78 3.89 10.68
CA VAL A 250 -11.51 2.71 9.88
C VAL A 250 -12.64 2.54 8.86
N SER A 251 -12.30 2.07 7.65
CA SER A 251 -13.28 1.93 6.58
C SER A 251 -13.27 0.53 5.98
N ILE A 252 -14.46 0.06 5.59
CA ILE A 252 -14.63 -1.12 4.75
C ILE A 252 -14.71 -0.64 3.31
N VAL A 253 -13.79 -1.13 2.48
CA VAL A 253 -13.57 -0.64 1.12
C VAL A 253 -13.48 -1.78 0.11
N GLU A 254 -13.69 -1.46 -1.15
CA GLU A 254 -13.28 -2.29 -2.27
C GLU A 254 -11.94 -1.78 -2.80
N ILE A 255 -10.98 -2.69 -2.97
CA ILE A 255 -9.62 -2.38 -3.40
C ILE A 255 -9.39 -2.97 -4.77
N GLY A 256 -8.95 -2.15 -5.70
CA GLY A 256 -8.52 -2.55 -7.02
C GLY A 256 -7.11 -3.12 -7.05
N PHE A 257 -6.73 -3.57 -8.24
CA PHE A 257 -5.49 -4.32 -8.49
C PHE A 257 -4.23 -3.62 -7.92
N MET A 258 -4.08 -2.34 -8.08
CA MET A 258 -2.89 -1.59 -7.65
C MET A 258 -3.02 -1.02 -6.23
N GLY A 259 -3.86 -1.61 -5.39
CA GLY A 259 -4.10 -1.11 -4.04
C GLY A 259 -4.99 0.14 -3.98
N ASN A 260 -5.51 0.58 -5.12
CA ASN A 260 -6.36 1.75 -5.22
C ASN A 260 -7.75 1.44 -4.65
N VAL A 261 -8.29 2.31 -3.82
CA VAL A 261 -9.66 2.16 -3.32
C VAL A 261 -10.64 2.52 -4.44
N LEU A 262 -11.43 1.55 -4.87
CA LEU A 262 -12.45 1.73 -5.89
C LEU A 262 -13.74 2.30 -5.29
N ARG A 263 -14.07 1.85 -4.07
CA ARG A 263 -15.29 2.25 -3.36
C ARG A 263 -15.11 2.14 -1.86
N GLU A 264 -15.60 3.12 -1.12
CA GLU A 264 -15.79 3.03 0.33
C GLU A 264 -17.26 2.66 0.59
N PHE A 265 -17.51 1.62 1.37
CA PHE A 265 -18.86 1.18 1.73
C PHE A 265 -19.29 1.71 3.08
N TYR A 266 -18.44 1.52 4.08
CA TYR A 266 -18.75 1.89 5.46
C TYR A 266 -17.55 2.59 6.08
N ARG A 267 -17.85 3.57 6.92
CA ARG A 267 -16.87 4.26 7.74
C ARG A 267 -17.24 4.11 9.20
N ILE A 268 -16.30 3.76 10.04
CA ILE A 268 -16.47 3.51 11.45
C ILE A 268 -15.55 4.44 12.23
N ASN A 269 -16.12 5.24 13.13
CA ASN A 269 -15.38 6.15 13.99
C ASN A 269 -14.74 5.38 15.15
N LEU A 270 -13.46 5.60 15.40
CA LEU A 270 -12.70 4.92 16.45
C LEU A 270 -12.99 5.48 17.85
N ALA A 271 -13.49 6.72 17.96
CA ALA A 271 -13.74 7.31 19.25
C ALA A 271 -14.98 6.71 19.97
N ASP A 272 -16.01 6.35 19.19
CA ASP A 272 -17.29 5.89 19.75
C ASP A 272 -17.86 4.64 19.07
N GLY A 273 -17.21 4.14 18.01
CA GLY A 273 -17.67 3.00 17.23
C GLY A 273 -18.90 3.28 16.36
N SER A 274 -19.34 4.53 16.25
CA SER A 274 -20.42 4.89 15.34
C SER A 274 -20.02 4.61 13.90
N ALA A 275 -20.98 4.17 13.08
CA ALA A 275 -20.71 3.85 11.69
C ALA A 275 -21.83 4.37 10.78
N TRP A 276 -21.45 4.59 9.52
CA TRP A 276 -22.40 4.99 8.48
C TRP A 276 -22.04 4.41 7.12
N ASP A 277 -23.06 4.17 6.35
CA ASP A 277 -22.98 3.83 4.95
C ASP A 277 -22.57 5.10 4.17
N THR A 278 -21.43 5.03 3.49
CA THR A 278 -20.87 6.19 2.79
C THR A 278 -21.62 6.55 1.50
N THR A 279 -22.39 5.61 0.97
CA THR A 279 -23.21 5.85 -0.23
C THR A 279 -24.52 6.59 0.11
N SER A 280 -25.18 6.15 1.16
CA SER A 280 -26.48 6.74 1.59
C SER A 280 -26.33 7.84 2.63
N GLY A 281 -25.16 7.97 3.27
CA GLY A 281 -24.94 8.86 4.41
C GLY A 281 -25.70 8.48 5.68
N LYS A 282 -26.36 7.28 5.71
CA LYS A 282 -27.14 6.85 6.85
C LYS A 282 -26.30 6.15 7.91
N ALA A 283 -26.65 6.38 9.17
CA ALA A 283 -26.09 5.62 10.27
C ALA A 283 -26.43 4.14 10.11
N VAL A 284 -25.44 3.30 10.38
CA VAL A 284 -25.55 1.84 10.37
C VAL A 284 -25.00 1.29 11.68
N LYS A 285 -25.37 0.07 12.02
CA LYS A 285 -24.90 -0.56 13.24
C LYS A 285 -23.79 -1.56 12.90
N PRO A 286 -22.56 -1.36 13.39
CA PRO A 286 -21.53 -2.38 13.31
C PRO A 286 -21.94 -3.63 14.09
N GLY A 287 -21.22 -4.72 13.88
CA GLY A 287 -21.28 -5.89 14.74
C GLY A 287 -20.98 -5.56 16.21
N LYS A 288 -20.93 -6.58 17.04
CA LYS A 288 -20.80 -6.45 18.51
C LYS A 288 -19.46 -5.88 18.98
#